data_1b8ac12bbac1e7ed02974b3e4fd95573
#
_entry.id   1b8ac12bbac1e7ed02974b3e4fd95573
#
_cell.length_a   1.000
_cell.length_b   1.000
_cell.length_c   1.000
_cell.angle_alpha   90.00
_cell.angle_beta   90.00
_cell.angle_gamma   90.00
#
_symmetry.space_group_name_H-M   'P 1'
#
loop_
_entity.id
_entity.type
_entity.pdbx_description
1 polymer ?
#
loop_
_entity_poly.entity_id
_entity_poly.type
_entity_poly.pdbx_seq_one_letter_code
_entity_poly.pdbx_strand_id
1 'polypeptide(L)'
;MKTKYLFLICTLCTLALFTVSCSDSDSSAVELSASAFDEVSSEGASLTVDIICNSSWTAESSASWCSISQAEGTGNQTLSLSVGANLNDKPRRATIIVTSHRTQKTVTVTQNAGNGDIDGYAYELPVYFHVLYNNSAQNVPQSRIETILTAVNKLYQNNNMNLTFKIAEIEPVSSAPASISCKEFMNSEKGTDHDKLMKDPNSYINVFLYAFEEEDVLGVSHLPLTTQQNYLEGLTLTDYSNIQASQLSNIYCVSINTTYINAGVSQYSPNDPIITLAHELGHYLGLNHPFAEDEN
;
A
#
# COMPACT_ATOMS: atom_id res chain seq x y z
N MET A 1 -91.75 10.03 44.18
CA MET A 1 -90.32 9.72 44.22
C MET A 1 -89.65 10.47 43.09
N LYS A 2 -89.10 11.63 43.36
CA LYS A 2 -88.45 12.46 42.35
C LYS A 2 -87.23 13.09 42.99
N THR A 3 -86.07 12.65 42.64
CA THR A 3 -84.75 13.09 43.14
C THR A 3 -84.39 14.37 42.35
N LYS A 4 -84.13 15.47 43.06
CA LYS A 4 -83.68 16.74 42.46
C LYS A 4 -82.14 16.77 42.52
N TYR A 5 -81.52 17.03 41.38
CA TYR A 5 -80.10 17.27 41.27
C TYR A 5 -79.80 18.76 41.57
N LEU A 6 -78.86 18.96 42.49
CA LEU A 6 -78.32 20.23 42.84
C LEU A 6 -77.04 20.47 42.02
N PHE A 7 -77.06 21.48 41.16
CA PHE A 7 -75.83 21.87 40.40
C PHE A 7 -74.94 22.76 41.31
N LEU A 8 -73.78 22.32 41.60
CA LEU A 8 -72.75 23.13 42.24
C LEU A 8 -71.75 23.55 41.16
N ILE A 9 -71.72 24.82 40.80
CA ILE A 9 -70.76 25.39 39.89
C ILE A 9 -69.48 25.72 40.69
N CYS A 10 -68.48 24.96 40.48
CA CYS A 10 -67.13 25.20 41.04
C CYS A 10 -66.28 25.87 39.94
N THR A 11 -66.04 27.17 40.06
CA THR A 11 -65.25 27.96 39.16
C THR A 11 -63.80 27.65 39.48
N LEU A 12 -63.16 26.76 38.68
CA LEU A 12 -61.75 26.44 38.80
C LEU A 12 -60.90 27.33 37.86
N CYS A 13 -60.23 28.26 38.50
CA CYS A 13 -59.29 29.15 37.82
C CYS A 13 -58.07 28.31 37.38
N THR A 14 -58.01 27.89 36.13
CA THR A 14 -56.87 27.20 35.55
C THR A 14 -55.81 28.23 35.22
N LEU A 15 -54.72 28.22 36.07
CA LEU A 15 -53.49 28.91 35.79
C LEU A 15 -52.75 28.12 34.70
N ALA A 16 -52.80 28.64 33.47
CA ALA A 16 -52.02 28.06 32.37
C ALA A 16 -50.55 28.36 32.59
N LEU A 17 -49.82 27.40 33.11
CA LEU A 17 -48.37 27.36 33.03
C LEU A 17 -47.98 27.12 31.58
N PHE A 18 -47.58 28.19 30.88
CA PHE A 18 -46.84 28.06 29.64
C PHE A 18 -45.47 27.49 29.97
N THR A 19 -45.28 26.19 29.87
CA THR A 19 -43.96 25.62 29.73
C THR A 19 -43.44 26.03 28.36
N VAL A 20 -42.58 27.03 28.34
CA VAL A 20 -41.73 27.27 27.20
C VAL A 20 -40.81 26.03 27.14
N SER A 21 -41.16 25.07 26.30
CA SER A 21 -40.27 24.06 25.85
C SER A 21 -39.27 24.78 24.97
N CYS A 22 -38.12 25.15 25.51
CA CYS A 22 -36.93 25.35 24.70
C CYS A 22 -36.67 23.99 24.03
N SER A 23 -37.14 23.83 22.82
CA SER A 23 -36.55 22.85 21.93
C SER A 23 -35.16 23.39 21.61
N ASP A 24 -34.15 22.92 22.35
CA ASP A 24 -32.80 22.98 21.88
C ASP A 24 -32.75 22.17 20.57
N SER A 25 -33.06 22.88 19.47
CA SER A 25 -32.77 22.39 18.13
C SER A 25 -31.27 22.53 17.88
N ASP A 26 -30.48 21.91 18.73
CA ASP A 26 -29.10 21.60 18.45
C ASP A 26 -29.09 20.41 17.48
N SER A 27 -29.75 20.58 16.33
CA SER A 27 -29.65 19.64 15.25
C SER A 27 -28.35 19.88 14.51
N SER A 28 -27.25 19.44 15.11
CA SER A 28 -25.98 19.25 14.41
C SER A 28 -26.12 18.05 13.47
N ALA A 29 -27.17 18.06 12.65
CA ALA A 29 -27.40 17.01 11.67
C ALA A 29 -26.41 17.19 10.52
N VAL A 30 -25.64 16.16 10.26
CA VAL A 30 -24.87 16.05 9.02
C VAL A 30 -25.80 15.48 7.95
N GLU A 31 -25.82 16.11 6.78
CA GLU A 31 -26.48 15.60 5.58
C GLU A 31 -25.46 15.45 4.43
N LEU A 32 -25.74 14.53 3.53
CA LEU A 32 -24.89 14.23 2.40
C LEU A 32 -25.69 14.36 1.11
N SER A 33 -25.08 14.92 0.06
CA SER A 33 -25.73 15.10 -1.26
C SER A 33 -26.00 13.76 -1.97
N ALA A 34 -25.35 12.68 -1.55
CA ALA A 34 -25.54 11.33 -2.07
C ALA A 34 -25.46 10.30 -0.94
N SER A 35 -26.21 9.22 -1.06
CA SER A 35 -26.16 8.08 -0.14
C SER A 35 -25.53 6.83 -0.80
N ALA A 36 -25.44 6.81 -2.13
CA ALA A 36 -24.82 5.72 -2.89
C ALA A 36 -24.28 6.21 -4.24
N PHE A 37 -23.25 5.55 -4.69
CA PHE A 37 -22.76 5.51 -6.06
C PHE A 37 -22.75 4.06 -6.49
N ASP A 38 -23.69 3.69 -7.32
CA ASP A 38 -23.79 2.34 -7.86
C ASP A 38 -23.22 2.28 -9.27
N GLU A 39 -22.80 1.08 -9.69
CA GLU A 39 -22.26 0.82 -11.03
C GLU A 39 -21.03 1.67 -11.41
N VAL A 40 -20.20 2.01 -10.41
CA VAL A 40 -18.92 2.69 -10.68
C VAL A 40 -18.08 1.81 -11.59
N SER A 41 -17.47 2.41 -12.63
CA SER A 41 -16.64 1.68 -13.59
C SER A 41 -15.52 0.89 -12.90
N SER A 42 -15.23 -0.31 -13.40
CA SER A 42 -14.07 -1.08 -12.98
C SER A 42 -12.74 -0.36 -13.20
N GLU A 43 -12.66 0.56 -14.15
CA GLU A 43 -11.46 1.39 -14.41
C GLU A 43 -11.18 2.42 -13.30
N GLY A 44 -12.11 2.59 -12.37
CA GLY A 44 -12.03 3.61 -11.34
C GLY A 44 -12.81 4.87 -11.68
N ALA A 45 -12.87 5.79 -10.73
CA ALA A 45 -13.57 7.06 -10.88
C ALA A 45 -13.15 8.09 -9.85
N SER A 46 -13.37 9.36 -10.14
CA SER A 46 -13.39 10.46 -9.16
C SER A 46 -14.83 10.86 -8.91
N LEU A 47 -15.28 10.79 -7.66
CA LEU A 47 -16.63 11.09 -7.23
C LEU A 47 -16.61 12.23 -6.21
N THR A 48 -17.72 12.92 -6.04
CA THR A 48 -17.83 13.98 -5.03
C THR A 48 -19.13 13.84 -4.22
N VAL A 49 -19.04 14.17 -2.93
CA VAL A 49 -20.16 14.22 -2.02
C VAL A 49 -20.12 15.55 -1.28
N ASP A 50 -21.19 16.32 -1.32
CA ASP A 50 -21.30 17.52 -0.50
C ASP A 50 -21.76 17.13 0.90
N ILE A 51 -21.00 17.58 1.88
CA ILE A 51 -21.31 17.48 3.29
C ILE A 51 -21.98 18.80 3.71
N ILE A 52 -23.20 18.72 4.20
CA ILE A 52 -23.97 19.85 4.73
C ILE A 52 -23.98 19.68 6.25
N CYS A 53 -23.25 20.52 6.94
CA CYS A 53 -23.07 20.44 8.39
C CYS A 53 -22.79 21.83 8.95
N ASN A 54 -23.29 22.14 10.14
CA ASN A 54 -23.03 23.42 10.84
C ASN A 54 -21.96 23.33 11.91
N SER A 55 -21.27 22.18 12.03
CA SER A 55 -20.26 21.88 13.04
C SER A 55 -19.09 21.11 12.45
N SER A 56 -18.17 20.66 13.28
CA SER A 56 -17.09 19.79 12.88
C SER A 56 -17.60 18.39 12.54
N TRP A 57 -16.93 17.73 11.60
CA TRP A 57 -17.23 16.38 11.17
C TRP A 57 -15.93 15.61 10.90
N THR A 58 -16.02 14.28 10.94
CA THR A 58 -14.98 13.36 10.52
C THR A 58 -15.52 12.44 9.44
N ALA A 59 -14.63 11.97 8.56
CA ALA A 59 -14.97 11.00 7.52
C ALA A 59 -13.94 9.88 7.50
N GLU A 60 -14.40 8.67 7.24
CA GLU A 60 -13.55 7.49 7.08
C GLU A 60 -14.05 6.60 5.94
N SER A 61 -13.15 5.92 5.28
CA SER A 61 -13.47 4.92 4.26
C SER A 61 -13.19 3.52 4.79
N SER A 62 -14.11 2.60 4.53
CA SER A 62 -13.96 1.19 4.90
C SER A 62 -12.98 0.40 4.01
N ALA A 63 -12.45 1.01 2.95
CA ALA A 63 -11.63 0.32 1.98
C ALA A 63 -10.56 1.24 1.37
N SER A 64 -9.32 0.79 1.33
CA SER A 64 -8.18 1.55 0.80
C SER A 64 -8.31 1.89 -0.68
N TRP A 65 -9.02 1.06 -1.47
CA TRP A 65 -9.25 1.32 -2.89
C TRP A 65 -10.27 2.46 -3.17
N CYS A 66 -10.94 2.98 -2.14
CA CYS A 66 -11.83 4.13 -2.23
C CYS A 66 -11.37 5.16 -1.18
N SER A 67 -10.38 5.96 -1.53
CA SER A 67 -9.81 6.97 -0.64
C SER A 67 -10.62 8.27 -0.64
N ILE A 68 -10.50 9.03 0.44
CA ILE A 68 -11.17 10.33 0.65
C ILE A 68 -10.14 11.46 0.68
N SER A 69 -10.50 12.64 0.20
CA SER A 69 -9.58 13.79 0.12
C SER A 69 -9.18 14.36 1.48
N GLN A 70 -10.01 14.16 2.51
CA GLN A 70 -9.76 14.64 3.87
C GLN A 70 -10.57 13.82 4.89
N ALA A 71 -9.98 13.58 6.07
CA ALA A 71 -10.58 12.80 7.14
C ALA A 71 -11.41 13.64 8.12
N GLU A 72 -11.33 14.96 8.07
CA GLU A 72 -12.04 15.86 8.97
C GLU A 72 -12.29 17.23 8.32
N GLY A 73 -13.28 17.95 8.84
CA GLY A 73 -13.61 19.29 8.37
C GLY A 73 -14.59 20.00 9.28
N THR A 74 -14.99 21.22 8.90
CA THR A 74 -15.96 22.03 9.63
C THR A 74 -16.89 22.73 8.64
N GLY A 75 -18.17 22.72 8.92
CA GLY A 75 -19.19 23.34 8.07
C GLY A 75 -19.41 22.58 6.76
N ASN A 76 -20.02 23.26 5.80
CA ASN A 76 -20.30 22.70 4.49
C ASN A 76 -19.02 22.56 3.68
N GLN A 77 -18.77 21.37 3.17
CA GLN A 77 -17.58 21.08 2.32
C GLN A 77 -17.92 19.99 1.31
N THR A 78 -17.16 19.96 0.21
CA THR A 78 -17.21 18.87 -0.76
C THR A 78 -16.10 17.87 -0.47
N LEU A 79 -16.47 16.63 -0.23
CA LEU A 79 -15.56 15.51 -0.05
C LEU A 79 -15.34 14.81 -1.40
N SER A 80 -14.10 14.76 -1.86
CA SER A 80 -13.74 14.00 -3.07
C SER A 80 -13.39 12.56 -2.69
N LEU A 81 -13.91 11.62 -3.47
CA LEU A 81 -13.62 10.20 -3.35
C LEU A 81 -12.82 9.77 -4.59
N SER A 82 -11.68 9.13 -4.37
CA SER A 82 -10.89 8.52 -5.45
C SER A 82 -11.09 7.02 -5.41
N VAL A 83 -11.68 6.46 -6.45
CA VAL A 83 -11.95 5.03 -6.59
C VAL A 83 -10.91 4.44 -7.54
N GLY A 84 -10.05 3.57 -7.02
CA GLY A 84 -9.06 2.85 -7.80
C GLY A 84 -9.68 1.77 -8.71
N ALA A 85 -8.94 1.30 -9.71
CA ALA A 85 -9.41 0.24 -10.60
C ALA A 85 -9.74 -1.06 -9.84
N ASN A 86 -10.80 -1.73 -10.23
CA ASN A 86 -11.16 -3.07 -9.76
C ASN A 86 -10.77 -4.09 -10.82
N LEU A 87 -9.66 -4.76 -10.60
CA LEU A 87 -9.13 -5.75 -11.52
C LEU A 87 -9.71 -7.16 -11.31
N ASN A 88 -10.48 -7.37 -10.22
CA ASN A 88 -11.07 -8.65 -9.90
C ASN A 88 -12.34 -8.92 -10.74
N ASP A 89 -12.64 -10.18 -10.96
CA ASP A 89 -13.85 -10.67 -11.63
C ASP A 89 -15.15 -10.55 -10.81
N LYS A 90 -15.06 -9.87 -9.65
CA LYS A 90 -16.20 -9.64 -8.75
C LYS A 90 -16.37 -8.17 -8.46
N PRO A 91 -17.61 -7.70 -8.36
CA PRO A 91 -17.89 -6.35 -7.89
C PRO A 91 -17.43 -6.21 -6.44
N ARG A 92 -17.08 -4.98 -6.04
CA ARG A 92 -16.66 -4.69 -4.68
C ARG A 92 -17.41 -3.47 -4.12
N ARG A 93 -17.44 -3.36 -2.80
CA ARG A 93 -18.19 -2.32 -2.11
C ARG A 93 -17.36 -1.66 -1.03
N ALA A 94 -17.41 -0.34 -0.97
CA ALA A 94 -16.87 0.47 0.12
C ALA A 94 -18.00 1.29 0.76
N THR A 95 -17.81 1.64 2.02
CA THR A 95 -18.70 2.54 2.77
C THR A 95 -17.87 3.69 3.29
N ILE A 96 -18.30 4.91 2.97
CA ILE A 96 -17.77 6.13 3.55
C ILE A 96 -18.66 6.52 4.69
N ILE A 97 -18.11 6.70 5.88
CA ILE A 97 -18.86 7.08 7.08
C ILE A 97 -18.51 8.52 7.42
N VAL A 98 -19.50 9.40 7.46
CA VAL A 98 -19.33 10.79 7.90
C VAL A 98 -20.04 10.95 9.23
N THR A 99 -19.30 11.41 10.24
CA THR A 99 -19.78 11.55 11.61
C THR A 99 -19.68 13.01 12.05
N SER A 100 -20.77 13.56 12.58
CA SER A 100 -20.78 14.84 13.27
C SER A 100 -21.53 14.70 14.58
N HIS A 101 -20.87 14.99 15.70
CA HIS A 101 -21.40 14.78 17.05
C HIS A 101 -21.90 13.33 17.24
N ARG A 102 -23.22 13.15 17.36
CA ARG A 102 -23.88 11.84 17.53
C ARG A 102 -24.59 11.35 16.26
N THR A 103 -24.46 12.10 15.17
CA THR A 103 -25.12 11.77 13.90
C THR A 103 -24.11 11.18 12.95
N GLN A 104 -24.48 10.06 12.37
CA GLN A 104 -23.69 9.36 11.35
C GLN A 104 -24.48 9.26 10.06
N LYS A 105 -23.83 9.52 8.93
CA LYS A 105 -24.34 9.30 7.59
C LYS A 105 -23.35 8.49 6.79
N THR A 106 -23.83 7.71 5.85
CA THR A 106 -23.00 6.83 5.04
C THR A 106 -23.23 7.06 3.56
N VAL A 107 -22.16 6.92 2.80
CA VAL A 107 -22.22 6.80 1.34
C VAL A 107 -21.67 5.42 0.97
N THR A 108 -22.42 4.69 0.18
CA THR A 108 -21.98 3.42 -0.36
C THR A 108 -21.41 3.61 -1.76
N VAL A 109 -20.26 3.02 -2.04
CA VAL A 109 -19.68 2.95 -3.37
C VAL A 109 -19.65 1.49 -3.81
N THR A 110 -20.41 1.14 -4.86
CA THR A 110 -20.45 -0.19 -5.47
C THR A 110 -19.76 -0.09 -6.82
N GLN A 111 -18.62 -0.77 -6.94
CA GLN A 111 -17.80 -0.78 -8.16
C GLN A 111 -18.01 -2.08 -8.90
N ASN A 112 -18.18 -2.00 -10.21
CA ASN A 112 -18.34 -3.13 -11.09
C ASN A 112 -17.12 -4.05 -11.03
N ALA A 113 -17.34 -5.32 -11.35
CA ALA A 113 -16.27 -6.28 -11.60
C ALA A 113 -15.41 -5.81 -12.77
N GLY A 114 -14.09 -6.03 -12.66
CA GLY A 114 -13.21 -6.07 -13.82
C GLY A 114 -13.43 -7.32 -14.65
N ASN A 115 -12.59 -7.53 -15.62
CA ASN A 115 -12.68 -8.69 -16.49
C ASN A 115 -12.07 -9.98 -15.86
N GLY A 116 -11.57 -9.91 -14.63
CA GLY A 116 -10.87 -11.02 -13.97
C GLY A 116 -9.44 -11.21 -14.49
N ASP A 117 -9.16 -10.50 -15.55
CA ASP A 117 -7.80 -10.36 -16.06
C ASP A 117 -7.20 -9.20 -15.25
N ILE A 118 -6.35 -9.51 -14.29
CA ILE A 118 -5.58 -8.50 -13.58
C ILE A 118 -4.75 -7.78 -14.63
N ASP A 119 -5.38 -6.85 -15.34
CA ASP A 119 -4.97 -6.19 -16.57
C ASP A 119 -4.44 -7.22 -17.60
N GLY A 120 -4.89 -7.39 -18.71
CA GLY A 120 -4.26 -8.21 -19.75
C GLY A 120 -2.78 -7.80 -20.04
N TYR A 121 -2.11 -7.19 -19.08
CA TYR A 121 -0.70 -6.84 -19.04
C TYR A 121 0.06 -7.85 -18.19
N ALA A 122 0.82 -8.71 -18.85
CA ALA A 122 1.90 -9.43 -18.20
C ALA A 122 3.08 -8.44 -18.07
N TYR A 123 3.41 -8.06 -16.84
CA TYR A 123 4.57 -7.20 -16.59
C TYR A 123 5.85 -7.99 -16.76
N GLU A 124 6.74 -7.50 -17.60
CA GLU A 124 8.09 -8.01 -17.74
C GLU A 124 9.06 -7.02 -17.10
N LEU A 125 9.67 -7.44 -16.00
CA LEU A 125 10.59 -6.62 -15.23
C LEU A 125 12.04 -7.02 -15.54
N PRO A 126 12.79 -6.18 -16.24
CA PRO A 126 14.18 -6.49 -16.58
C PRO A 126 15.08 -6.39 -15.34
N VAL A 127 15.84 -7.45 -15.07
CA VAL A 127 16.76 -7.56 -13.94
C VAL A 127 18.19 -7.55 -14.46
N TYR A 128 19.01 -6.68 -13.88
CA TYR A 128 20.45 -6.62 -14.13
C TYR A 128 21.19 -7.21 -12.94
N PHE A 129 21.91 -8.31 -13.15
CA PHE A 129 22.69 -8.98 -12.11
C PHE A 129 24.14 -8.53 -12.12
N HIS A 130 24.61 -8.02 -10.99
CA HIS A 130 26.02 -7.73 -10.73
C HIS A 130 26.60 -8.83 -9.88
N VAL A 131 27.51 -9.62 -10.42
CA VAL A 131 28.18 -10.72 -9.69
C VAL A 131 29.53 -10.25 -9.24
N LEU A 132 29.65 -9.85 -7.96
CA LEU A 132 30.89 -9.36 -7.37
C LEU A 132 31.61 -10.51 -6.67
N TYR A 133 32.83 -10.80 -7.07
CA TYR A 133 33.59 -11.89 -6.51
C TYR A 133 35.11 -11.60 -6.48
N ASN A 134 35.79 -12.22 -5.53
CA ASN A 134 37.22 -12.15 -5.36
C ASN A 134 37.92 -13.41 -5.92
N ASN A 135 37.22 -14.53 -5.89
CA ASN A 135 37.73 -15.82 -6.34
C ASN A 135 36.60 -16.65 -6.99
N SER A 136 37.01 -17.73 -7.66
CA SER A 136 36.09 -18.57 -8.43
C SER A 136 35.02 -19.27 -7.58
N ALA A 137 35.25 -19.48 -6.28
CA ALA A 137 34.26 -20.10 -5.39
C ALA A 137 33.11 -19.14 -5.04
N GLN A 138 33.35 -17.84 -5.08
CA GLN A 138 32.34 -16.80 -4.85
C GLN A 138 31.58 -16.43 -6.12
N ASN A 139 32.11 -16.75 -7.29
CA ASN A 139 31.41 -16.47 -8.56
C ASN A 139 30.14 -17.31 -8.66
N VAL A 140 29.06 -16.67 -9.03
CA VAL A 140 27.78 -17.32 -9.31
C VAL A 140 27.65 -17.54 -10.81
N PRO A 141 27.68 -18.78 -11.29
CA PRO A 141 27.55 -19.07 -12.72
C PRO A 141 26.22 -18.61 -13.29
N GLN A 142 26.22 -18.11 -14.52
CA GLN A 142 25.00 -17.70 -15.24
C GLN A 142 23.89 -18.75 -15.15
N SER A 143 24.20 -20.02 -15.41
CA SER A 143 23.21 -21.11 -15.36
C SER A 143 22.55 -21.25 -13.98
N ARG A 144 23.25 -20.90 -12.90
CA ARG A 144 22.69 -20.90 -11.53
C ARG A 144 21.71 -19.77 -11.35
N ILE A 145 22.04 -18.55 -11.81
CA ILE A 145 21.15 -17.37 -11.79
C ILE A 145 19.88 -17.66 -12.59
N GLU A 146 20.01 -18.20 -13.79
CA GLU A 146 18.89 -18.58 -14.66
C GLU A 146 17.95 -19.58 -13.95
N THR A 147 18.54 -20.60 -13.31
CA THR A 147 17.77 -21.61 -12.56
C THR A 147 17.00 -20.98 -11.40
N ILE A 148 17.65 -20.11 -10.61
CA ILE A 148 17.03 -19.44 -9.48
C ILE A 148 15.92 -18.52 -9.97
N LEU A 149 16.16 -17.66 -10.95
CA LEU A 149 15.16 -16.71 -11.43
C LEU A 149 13.97 -17.41 -12.09
N THR A 150 14.18 -18.51 -12.79
CA THR A 150 13.11 -19.35 -13.33
C THR A 150 12.20 -19.88 -12.21
N ALA A 151 12.79 -20.34 -11.10
CA ALA A 151 12.03 -20.84 -9.96
C ALA A 151 11.31 -19.70 -9.22
N VAL A 152 11.94 -18.53 -9.08
CA VAL A 152 11.30 -17.31 -8.54
C VAL A 152 10.07 -16.92 -9.36
N ASN A 153 10.21 -16.85 -10.68
CA ASN A 153 9.09 -16.55 -11.57
C ASN A 153 7.93 -17.54 -11.38
N LYS A 154 8.24 -18.82 -11.21
CA LYS A 154 7.22 -19.83 -10.93
C LYS A 154 6.52 -19.60 -9.59
N LEU A 155 7.22 -19.15 -8.54
CA LEU A 155 6.60 -18.79 -7.26
C LEU A 155 5.61 -17.63 -7.44
N TYR A 156 6.00 -16.58 -8.14
CA TYR A 156 5.14 -15.43 -8.40
C TYR A 156 3.90 -15.83 -9.22
N GLN A 157 4.08 -16.59 -10.30
CA GLN A 157 2.99 -17.10 -11.14
C GLN A 157 2.02 -17.98 -10.35
N ASN A 158 2.52 -18.88 -9.48
CA ASN A 158 1.69 -19.74 -8.64
C ASN A 158 0.85 -18.95 -7.63
N ASN A 159 1.24 -17.71 -7.32
CA ASN A 159 0.51 -16.78 -6.47
C ASN A 159 -0.34 -15.78 -7.29
N ASN A 160 -0.59 -16.07 -8.57
CA ASN A 160 -1.39 -15.24 -9.48
C ASN A 160 -0.85 -13.81 -9.64
N MET A 161 0.45 -13.63 -9.49
CA MET A 161 1.09 -12.35 -9.78
C MET A 161 1.42 -12.29 -11.26
N ASN A 162 0.82 -11.34 -11.97
CA ASN A 162 0.94 -11.21 -13.42
C ASN A 162 2.22 -10.48 -13.84
N LEU A 163 3.34 -10.92 -13.28
CA LEU A 163 4.65 -10.37 -13.56
C LEU A 163 5.69 -11.48 -13.78
N THR A 164 6.70 -11.16 -14.56
CA THR A 164 7.84 -12.04 -14.84
C THR A 164 9.12 -11.23 -14.79
N PHE A 165 10.10 -11.69 -14.03
CA PHE A 165 11.44 -11.13 -14.04
C PHE A 165 12.24 -11.70 -15.20
N LYS A 166 12.87 -10.84 -16.00
CA LYS A 166 13.71 -11.21 -17.14
C LYS A 166 15.15 -10.80 -16.92
N ILE A 167 16.09 -11.67 -17.15
CA ILE A 167 17.52 -11.32 -17.15
C ILE A 167 17.76 -10.37 -18.33
N ALA A 168 18.16 -9.14 -18.01
CA ALA A 168 18.62 -8.17 -19.00
C ALA A 168 20.11 -8.37 -19.28
N GLU A 169 20.91 -8.52 -18.20
CA GLU A 169 22.35 -8.73 -18.28
C GLU A 169 22.83 -9.43 -16.99
N ILE A 170 23.96 -10.12 -17.08
CA ILE A 170 24.72 -10.64 -15.94
C ILE A 170 26.15 -10.13 -16.08
N GLU A 171 26.55 -9.20 -15.23
CA GLU A 171 27.86 -8.55 -15.26
C GLU A 171 28.78 -9.13 -14.16
N PRO A 172 29.83 -9.88 -14.52
CA PRO A 172 30.80 -10.37 -13.56
C PRO A 172 31.82 -9.29 -13.20
N VAL A 173 32.06 -9.04 -11.92
CA VAL A 173 33.02 -8.09 -11.37
C VAL A 173 34.05 -8.85 -10.53
N SER A 174 35.17 -9.24 -11.15
CA SER A 174 36.16 -10.15 -10.56
C SER A 174 37.17 -9.50 -9.60
N SER A 175 37.11 -8.19 -9.41
CA SER A 175 38.04 -7.44 -8.54
C SER A 175 37.37 -6.93 -7.26
N ALA A 176 36.27 -7.53 -6.86
CA ALA A 176 35.56 -7.15 -5.64
C ALA A 176 36.36 -7.56 -4.37
N PRO A 177 36.15 -6.94 -3.22
CA PRO A 177 36.58 -7.43 -1.93
C PRO A 177 36.14 -8.88 -1.66
N ALA A 178 36.82 -9.58 -0.76
CA ALA A 178 36.46 -10.96 -0.39
C ALA A 178 35.07 -11.04 0.32
N SER A 179 34.72 -10.03 1.06
CA SER A 179 33.39 -9.80 1.62
C SER A 179 33.10 -8.29 1.68
N ILE A 180 31.85 -7.94 1.74
CA ILE A 180 31.38 -6.56 1.80
C ILE A 180 30.24 -6.49 2.82
N SER A 181 30.29 -5.52 3.74
CA SER A 181 29.17 -5.28 4.65
C SER A 181 27.93 -4.89 3.85
N CYS A 182 26.88 -5.69 3.96
CA CYS A 182 25.62 -5.39 3.27
C CYS A 182 24.98 -4.09 3.78
N LYS A 183 25.17 -3.75 5.05
CA LYS A 183 24.68 -2.49 5.63
C LYS A 183 25.39 -1.28 5.03
N GLU A 184 26.72 -1.33 4.90
CA GLU A 184 27.48 -0.25 4.28
C GLU A 184 27.19 -0.14 2.79
N PHE A 185 27.04 -1.28 2.11
CA PHE A 185 26.70 -1.32 0.68
C PHE A 185 25.35 -0.67 0.41
N MET A 186 24.31 -1.08 1.15
CA MET A 186 22.95 -0.57 0.96
C MET A 186 22.79 0.90 1.35
N ASN A 187 23.60 1.42 2.28
CA ASN A 187 23.62 2.81 2.71
C ASN A 187 24.70 3.66 2.04
N SER A 188 25.37 3.12 1.03
CA SER A 188 26.47 3.82 0.37
C SER A 188 25.99 5.11 -0.32
N GLU A 189 26.77 6.18 -0.16
CA GLU A 189 26.45 7.47 -0.74
C GLU A 189 26.72 7.48 -2.25
N LYS A 190 26.07 8.43 -2.93
CA LYS A 190 26.29 8.70 -4.35
C LYS A 190 27.77 9.00 -4.64
N GLY A 191 28.33 8.36 -5.67
CA GLY A 191 29.72 8.51 -6.08
C GLY A 191 30.68 7.45 -5.52
N THR A 192 30.18 6.50 -4.72
CA THR A 192 30.92 5.31 -4.29
C THR A 192 31.19 4.35 -5.44
N ASP A 193 32.05 3.35 -5.25
CA ASP A 193 32.31 2.35 -6.27
C ASP A 193 31.06 1.53 -6.61
N HIS A 194 30.14 1.37 -5.67
CA HIS A 194 28.86 0.70 -5.89
C HIS A 194 27.92 1.51 -6.77
N ASP A 195 27.84 2.84 -6.56
CA ASP A 195 27.07 3.74 -7.39
C ASP A 195 27.50 3.69 -8.86
N LYS A 196 28.78 3.48 -9.10
CA LYS A 196 29.33 3.33 -10.47
C LYS A 196 28.91 2.03 -11.16
N LEU A 197 28.57 0.99 -10.39
CA LEU A 197 28.09 -0.27 -10.92
C LEU A 197 26.61 -0.24 -11.26
N MET A 198 25.83 0.61 -10.58
CA MET A 198 24.39 0.72 -10.82
C MET A 198 24.07 1.00 -12.28
N LYS A 199 23.15 0.25 -12.83
CA LYS A 199 22.53 0.54 -14.13
C LYS A 199 21.24 1.34 -13.91
N ASP A 200 20.81 2.05 -14.91
CA ASP A 200 19.64 2.93 -14.85
C ASP A 200 18.47 2.29 -14.07
N PRO A 201 18.15 2.77 -12.86
CA PRO A 201 17.11 2.18 -12.02
C PRO A 201 15.69 2.39 -12.55
N ASN A 202 15.48 3.24 -13.57
CA ASN A 202 14.19 3.33 -14.27
C ASN A 202 14.02 2.22 -15.32
N SER A 203 15.10 1.59 -15.72
CA SER A 203 15.10 0.55 -16.76
C SER A 203 15.32 -0.84 -16.21
N TYR A 204 15.99 -0.96 -15.05
CA TYR A 204 16.42 -2.25 -14.52
C TYR A 204 16.23 -2.35 -13.01
N ILE A 205 15.83 -3.51 -12.55
CA ILE A 205 16.02 -3.92 -11.16
C ILE A 205 17.48 -4.35 -11.01
N ASN A 206 18.26 -3.63 -10.23
CA ASN A 206 19.65 -3.97 -9.97
C ASN A 206 19.72 -4.99 -8.83
N VAL A 207 20.28 -6.17 -9.10
CA VAL A 207 20.50 -7.24 -8.13
C VAL A 207 21.99 -7.49 -7.99
N PHE A 208 22.53 -7.24 -6.80
CA PHE A 208 23.93 -7.48 -6.48
C PHE A 208 24.11 -8.81 -5.76
N LEU A 209 24.99 -9.63 -6.28
CA LEU A 209 25.35 -10.93 -5.73
C LEU A 209 26.80 -10.85 -5.22
N TYR A 210 27.02 -10.92 -3.90
CA TYR A 210 28.35 -10.85 -3.30
C TYR A 210 28.37 -11.56 -1.93
N ALA A 211 29.55 -11.86 -1.42
CA ALA A 211 29.71 -12.42 -0.08
C ALA A 211 29.53 -11.30 0.95
N PHE A 212 28.58 -11.47 1.87
CA PHE A 212 28.33 -10.52 2.96
C PHE A 212 29.36 -10.74 4.10
N GLU A 213 29.66 -9.67 4.83
CA GLU A 213 30.37 -9.75 6.10
C GLU A 213 29.45 -10.26 7.21
N GLU A 214 28.16 -9.96 7.11
CA GLU A 214 27.12 -10.40 8.03
C GLU A 214 26.69 -11.85 7.70
N GLU A 215 27.18 -12.79 8.53
CA GLU A 215 27.00 -14.23 8.28
C GLU A 215 25.52 -14.66 8.31
N ASP A 216 24.69 -14.04 9.14
CA ASP A 216 23.28 -14.41 9.32
C ASP A 216 22.32 -13.71 8.34
N VAL A 217 22.81 -12.81 7.48
CA VAL A 217 22.01 -12.08 6.52
C VAL A 217 22.04 -12.76 5.16
N LEU A 218 20.88 -13.17 4.66
CA LEU A 218 20.72 -13.90 3.40
C LEU A 218 20.56 -12.95 2.21
N GLY A 219 19.80 -11.87 2.41
CA GLY A 219 19.53 -10.84 1.43
C GLY A 219 19.09 -9.55 2.11
N VAL A 220 19.09 -8.47 1.37
CA VAL A 220 18.61 -7.15 1.79
C VAL A 220 18.03 -6.44 0.58
N SER A 221 16.91 -5.78 0.75
CA SER A 221 16.30 -4.94 -0.28
C SER A 221 15.85 -3.60 0.29
N HIS A 222 15.79 -2.60 -0.57
CA HIS A 222 15.10 -1.36 -0.25
C HIS A 222 13.61 -1.47 -0.59
N LEU A 223 12.78 -0.89 0.25
CA LEU A 223 11.39 -0.63 -0.07
C LEU A 223 11.29 0.59 -1.00
N PRO A 224 10.34 0.61 -1.94
CA PRO A 224 10.20 1.73 -2.85
C PRO A 224 9.81 3.01 -2.12
N LEU A 225 10.27 4.15 -2.63
CA LEU A 225 9.78 5.45 -2.23
C LEU A 225 8.35 5.64 -2.76
N THR A 226 7.51 6.31 -2.01
CA THR A 226 6.17 6.64 -2.43
C THR A 226 5.91 8.14 -2.34
N THR A 227 5.04 8.64 -3.19
CA THR A 227 4.54 10.03 -3.12
C THR A 227 3.25 10.07 -2.32
N GLN A 228 2.85 11.27 -1.85
CA GLN A 228 1.58 11.46 -1.15
C GLN A 228 0.37 10.93 -1.93
N GLN A 229 0.41 10.99 -3.26
CA GLN A 229 -0.67 10.51 -4.12
C GLN A 229 -0.78 8.99 -4.21
N ASN A 230 0.36 8.30 -4.06
CA ASN A 230 0.46 6.85 -4.20
C ASN A 230 0.90 6.19 -2.90
N TYR A 231 0.62 6.85 -1.76
CA TYR A 231 1.06 6.35 -0.46
C TYR A 231 0.47 4.97 -0.15
N LEU A 232 1.35 4.06 0.17
CA LEU A 232 1.03 2.77 0.77
C LEU A 232 1.64 2.74 2.17
N GLU A 233 0.86 2.28 3.14
CA GLU A 233 1.32 2.17 4.53
C GLU A 233 2.58 1.32 4.63
N GLY A 234 3.55 1.81 5.40
CA GLY A 234 4.85 1.14 5.58
C GLY A 234 5.93 1.54 4.57
N LEU A 235 5.61 2.32 3.53
CA LEU A 235 6.60 2.83 2.60
C LEU A 235 7.10 4.22 3.01
N THR A 236 8.32 4.56 2.60
CA THR A 236 8.90 5.86 2.86
C THR A 236 8.24 6.94 2.00
N LEU A 237 7.55 7.88 2.65
CA LEU A 237 6.96 9.03 1.98
C LEU A 237 8.04 10.01 1.53
N THR A 238 7.95 10.49 0.30
CA THR A 238 8.79 11.54 -0.24
C THR A 238 7.96 12.78 -0.62
N ASP A 239 8.51 13.96 -0.43
CA ASP A 239 7.88 15.23 -0.80
C ASP A 239 7.92 15.52 -2.31
N TYR A 240 8.51 14.63 -3.09
CA TYR A 240 8.62 14.82 -4.53
C TYR A 240 7.31 14.47 -5.23
N SER A 241 6.84 15.39 -6.06
CA SER A 241 5.67 15.16 -6.92
C SER A 241 5.92 14.07 -7.98
N ASN A 242 7.19 13.90 -8.38
CA ASN A 242 7.67 12.83 -9.26
C ASN A 242 9.03 12.36 -8.77
N ILE A 243 9.21 11.06 -8.62
CA ILE A 243 10.50 10.46 -8.30
C ILE A 243 11.37 10.47 -9.55
N GLN A 244 12.53 11.14 -9.46
CA GLN A 244 13.49 11.22 -10.57
C GLN A 244 14.52 10.08 -10.48
N ALA A 245 15.02 9.61 -11.63
CA ALA A 245 16.07 8.59 -11.69
C ALA A 245 17.30 8.91 -10.81
N SER A 246 17.67 10.19 -10.75
CA SER A 246 18.78 10.64 -9.90
C SER A 246 18.55 10.48 -8.39
N GLN A 247 17.31 10.23 -7.98
CA GLN A 247 16.93 9.99 -6.59
C GLN A 247 16.90 8.49 -6.27
N LEU A 248 16.88 7.64 -7.31
CA LEU A 248 16.88 6.19 -7.21
C LEU A 248 18.30 5.61 -7.29
N SER A 249 19.37 6.42 -7.35
CA SER A 249 20.75 5.95 -7.54
C SER A 249 21.06 4.68 -6.72
N ASN A 250 22.15 4.57 -6.10
CA ASN A 250 22.56 3.39 -5.31
C ASN A 250 21.61 2.94 -4.18
N ILE A 251 20.53 3.67 -3.91
CA ILE A 251 19.55 3.35 -2.85
C ILE A 251 18.55 2.26 -3.30
N TYR A 252 18.41 2.03 -4.61
CA TYR A 252 17.38 1.13 -5.14
C TYR A 252 17.97 -0.12 -5.76
N CYS A 253 18.32 -1.05 -4.92
CA CYS A 253 18.83 -2.35 -5.36
C CYS A 253 18.38 -3.46 -4.41
N VAL A 254 18.60 -4.67 -4.85
CA VAL A 254 18.51 -5.90 -4.09
C VAL A 254 19.93 -6.46 -3.93
N SER A 255 20.30 -6.91 -2.75
CA SER A 255 21.56 -7.58 -2.46
C SER A 255 21.31 -8.98 -1.92
N ILE A 256 22.04 -9.96 -2.45
CA ILE A 256 21.92 -11.38 -2.06
C ILE A 256 23.30 -11.94 -1.70
N ASN A 257 23.37 -12.63 -0.58
CA ASN A 257 24.60 -13.25 -0.09
C ASN A 257 24.97 -14.49 -0.91
N THR A 258 26.09 -14.43 -1.62
CA THR A 258 26.56 -15.53 -2.48
C THR A 258 26.96 -16.78 -1.70
N THR A 259 27.30 -16.68 -0.42
CA THR A 259 27.61 -17.83 0.43
C THR A 259 26.50 -18.86 0.41
N TYR A 260 25.24 -18.41 0.41
CA TYR A 260 24.07 -19.29 0.39
C TYR A 260 23.64 -19.68 -1.03
N ILE A 261 23.95 -18.87 -2.04
CA ILE A 261 23.63 -19.19 -3.45
C ILE A 261 24.43 -20.41 -3.92
N ASN A 262 25.71 -20.48 -3.55
CA ASN A 262 26.62 -21.52 -3.96
C ASN A 262 26.58 -22.77 -3.05
N ALA A 263 26.05 -22.62 -1.83
CA ALA A 263 25.80 -23.76 -0.97
C ALA A 263 24.70 -24.65 -1.57
N GLY A 264 24.91 -25.95 -1.59
CA GLY A 264 23.92 -26.92 -2.05
C GLY A 264 22.79 -27.11 -1.03
N VAL A 265 21.99 -26.08 -0.78
CA VAL A 265 20.85 -26.12 0.16
C VAL A 265 19.67 -26.89 -0.43
N SER A 266 18.97 -27.61 0.43
CA SER A 266 17.77 -28.33 0.05
C SER A 266 16.62 -27.37 -0.25
N GLN A 267 15.75 -27.73 -1.17
CA GLN A 267 14.55 -27.00 -1.51
C GLN A 267 13.70 -26.75 -0.24
N TYR A 268 13.21 -25.51 -0.06
CA TYR A 268 12.48 -25.04 1.12
C TYR A 268 13.31 -24.93 2.43
N SER A 269 14.63 -24.97 2.35
CA SER A 269 15.45 -24.52 3.48
C SER A 269 15.23 -23.02 3.72
N PRO A 270 15.29 -22.54 4.97
CA PRO A 270 15.30 -21.08 5.25
C PRO A 270 16.38 -20.32 4.46
N ASN A 271 17.47 -21.01 4.11
CA ASN A 271 18.59 -20.46 3.36
C ASN A 271 18.49 -20.76 1.84
N ASP A 272 17.30 -21.12 1.34
CA ASP A 272 17.10 -21.37 -0.08
C ASP A 272 17.23 -20.06 -0.87
N PRO A 273 18.20 -19.93 -1.78
CA PRO A 273 18.39 -18.69 -2.54
C PRO A 273 17.20 -18.32 -3.43
N ILE A 274 16.33 -19.27 -3.77
CA ILE A 274 15.08 -19.01 -4.50
C ILE A 274 14.11 -18.24 -3.61
N ILE A 275 13.94 -18.70 -2.38
CA ILE A 275 13.06 -18.04 -1.39
C ILE A 275 13.62 -16.67 -1.03
N THR A 276 14.94 -16.58 -0.77
CA THR A 276 15.61 -15.31 -0.47
C THR A 276 15.42 -14.30 -1.60
N LEU A 277 15.74 -14.66 -2.85
CA LEU A 277 15.59 -13.73 -3.96
C LEU A 277 14.13 -13.33 -4.20
N ALA A 278 13.19 -14.28 -4.06
CA ALA A 278 11.75 -13.97 -4.17
C ALA A 278 11.30 -13.00 -3.08
N HIS A 279 11.79 -13.16 -1.85
CA HIS A 279 11.49 -12.30 -0.70
C HIS A 279 12.03 -10.88 -0.93
N GLU A 280 13.30 -10.74 -1.28
CA GLU A 280 13.92 -9.43 -1.50
C GLU A 280 13.32 -8.68 -2.70
N LEU A 281 12.99 -9.39 -3.79
CA LEU A 281 12.25 -8.80 -4.90
C LEU A 281 10.83 -8.36 -4.48
N GLY A 282 10.21 -9.08 -3.54
CA GLY A 282 8.95 -8.68 -2.93
C GLY A 282 9.06 -7.34 -2.22
N HIS A 283 10.10 -7.15 -1.40
CA HIS A 283 10.38 -5.86 -0.74
C HIS A 283 10.65 -4.76 -1.77
N TYR A 284 11.46 -5.04 -2.78
CA TYR A 284 11.71 -4.10 -3.87
C TYR A 284 10.42 -3.62 -4.57
N LEU A 285 9.41 -4.48 -4.65
CA LEU A 285 8.09 -4.17 -5.20
C LEU A 285 7.12 -3.57 -4.17
N GLY A 286 7.52 -3.37 -2.92
CA GLY A 286 6.74 -2.70 -1.89
C GLY A 286 6.00 -3.62 -0.92
N LEU A 287 6.29 -4.91 -0.91
CA LEU A 287 5.73 -5.84 0.09
C LEU A 287 6.46 -5.72 1.42
N ASN A 288 5.74 -5.45 2.48
CA ASN A 288 6.25 -5.47 3.85
C ASN A 288 6.10 -6.85 4.49
N HIS A 289 6.83 -7.09 5.58
CA HIS A 289 6.58 -8.24 6.43
C HIS A 289 5.16 -8.19 7.01
N PRO A 290 4.44 -9.33 7.06
CA PRO A 290 3.05 -9.37 7.56
C PRO A 290 2.94 -9.18 9.08
N PHE A 291 4.06 -9.14 9.80
CA PHE A 291 4.12 -8.90 11.24
C PHE A 291 4.94 -7.64 11.50
N ALA A 292 4.50 -6.83 12.48
CA ALA A 292 5.33 -5.75 12.98
C ALA A 292 6.64 -6.37 13.52
N GLU A 293 7.77 -5.95 12.99
CA GLU A 293 9.03 -6.17 13.66
C GLU A 293 8.96 -5.32 14.93
N ASP A 294 8.98 -5.97 16.10
CA ASP A 294 9.12 -5.25 17.36
C ASP A 294 10.42 -4.45 17.27
N GLU A 295 10.30 -3.12 17.23
CA GLU A 295 11.43 -2.21 17.33
C GLU A 295 12.10 -2.46 18.70
N ASN A 296 13.17 -3.25 18.72
CA ASN A 296 14.09 -3.38 19.84
C ASN A 296 15.32 -2.48 19.65
#